data_f775a994d6beb9b7d0804ff6e3eb77d8
#
_entry.id   f775a994d6beb9b7d0804ff6e3eb77d8
#
_cell.length_a   1.000
_cell.length_b   1.000
_cell.length_c   1.000
_cell.angle_alpha   90.00
_cell.angle_beta   90.00
_cell.angle_gamma   90.00
#
_symmetry.space_group_name_H-M   'P 1'
#
loop_
_entity.id
_entity.type
_entity.pdbx_description
1 polymer ?
#
loop_
_entity_poly.entity_id
_entity_poly.type
_entity_poly.pdbx_seq_one_letter_code
_entity_poly.pdbx_strand_id
1 'polypeptide(L)'
;ITAAGLSMECIESVNVHEDIKIGLPTRDKYIENYKTSIRNLSKVGVKVICYNFMPVFDWTRTDLYMPLPDGSTCLCYDGKQVEGKSPEDMFKEIDDNSNGYAMPGWEPERMGEIKELFEKYKGVTADDLWANLKYFLDAIMPTCEECDVKMAIHPDDPPWSIFGLPRIITGKEAVEQLLTMVPSKYNGLTLCTGSLGASPKNDMVEIIKA
;
A
#
# COMPACT_ATOMS: atom_id res chain seq x y z
N ILE A 1 17.25 -19.67 -3.34
CA ILE A 1 16.17 -20.03 -2.39
C ILE A 1 15.98 -21.54 -2.43
N THR A 2 15.56 -22.15 -3.54
CA THR A 2 15.30 -23.60 -3.65
C THR A 2 16.53 -24.46 -3.41
N ALA A 3 17.72 -24.05 -3.85
CA ALA A 3 18.98 -24.72 -3.58
C ALA A 3 19.35 -24.77 -2.07
N ALA A 4 18.75 -23.88 -1.27
CA ALA A 4 18.88 -23.87 0.20
C ALA A 4 17.72 -24.59 0.91
N GLY A 5 16.85 -25.31 0.18
CA GLY A 5 15.69 -26.00 0.75
C GLY A 5 14.54 -25.09 1.17
N LEU A 6 14.51 -23.83 0.70
CA LEU A 6 13.47 -22.85 1.00
C LEU A 6 12.51 -22.70 -0.17
N SER A 7 11.25 -22.34 0.11
CA SER A 7 10.25 -21.91 -0.90
C SER A 7 9.96 -20.41 -0.77
N MET A 8 9.53 -19.79 -1.86
CA MET A 8 9.06 -18.42 -1.88
C MET A 8 7.61 -18.42 -2.36
N GLU A 9 6.69 -18.53 -1.43
CA GLU A 9 5.25 -18.67 -1.73
C GLU A 9 4.49 -17.36 -1.59
N CYS A 10 5.02 -16.41 -0.83
CA CYS A 10 4.45 -15.09 -0.65
C CYS A 10 5.49 -14.02 -0.96
N ILE A 11 5.09 -12.98 -1.66
CA ILE A 11 5.93 -11.81 -1.92
C ILE A 11 5.20 -10.52 -1.52
N GLU A 12 5.96 -9.59 -1.03
CA GLU A 12 5.59 -8.18 -0.89
C GLU A 12 6.67 -7.34 -1.58
N SER A 13 6.37 -6.66 -2.67
CA SER A 13 5.08 -6.57 -3.32
C SER A 13 5.24 -6.54 -4.86
N VAL A 14 4.11 -6.54 -5.57
CA VAL A 14 4.03 -6.04 -6.94
C VAL A 14 3.28 -4.72 -6.90
N ASN A 15 3.98 -3.61 -7.19
CA ASN A 15 3.40 -2.27 -7.08
C ASN A 15 2.31 -2.06 -8.12
N VAL A 16 1.19 -1.48 -7.70
CA VAL A 16 0.12 -1.05 -8.59
C VAL A 16 0.46 0.35 -9.11
N HIS A 17 0.51 0.50 -10.43
CA HIS A 17 0.88 1.76 -11.07
C HIS A 17 -0.12 2.88 -10.74
N GLU A 18 0.37 4.11 -10.59
CA GLU A 18 -0.46 5.27 -10.22
C GLU A 18 -1.58 5.54 -11.23
N ASP A 19 -1.35 5.31 -12.52
CA ASP A 19 -2.38 5.45 -13.55
C ASP A 19 -3.60 4.53 -13.34
N ILE A 20 -3.40 3.38 -12.70
CA ILE A 20 -4.48 2.47 -12.31
C ILE A 20 -5.26 3.08 -11.14
N LYS A 21 -4.55 3.57 -10.12
CA LYS A 21 -5.15 4.14 -8.91
C LYS A 21 -5.97 5.40 -9.23
N ILE A 22 -5.48 6.24 -10.15
CA ILE A 22 -6.14 7.48 -10.59
C ILE A 22 -7.24 7.22 -11.64
N GLY A 23 -7.19 6.07 -12.32
CA GLY A 23 -8.15 5.72 -13.40
C GLY A 23 -7.84 6.38 -14.73
N LEU A 24 -6.57 6.66 -15.05
CA LEU A 24 -6.17 7.28 -16.30
C LEU A 24 -6.42 6.36 -17.52
N PRO A 25 -6.54 6.88 -18.74
CA PRO A 25 -6.74 6.08 -19.96
C PRO A 25 -5.66 5.01 -20.19
N THR A 26 -4.46 5.22 -19.67
CA THR A 26 -3.32 4.32 -19.78
C THR A 26 -3.39 3.13 -18.79
N ARG A 27 -4.36 3.10 -17.86
CA ARG A 27 -4.48 2.08 -16.82
C ARG A 27 -4.53 0.66 -17.36
N ASP A 28 -5.20 0.44 -18.49
CA ASP A 28 -5.37 -0.91 -19.08
C ASP A 28 -4.03 -1.51 -19.51
N LYS A 29 -3.11 -0.71 -20.04
CA LYS A 29 -1.74 -1.13 -20.34
C LYS A 29 -1.02 -1.64 -19.10
N TYR A 30 -1.15 -0.91 -17.99
CA TYR A 30 -0.48 -1.29 -16.73
C TYR A 30 -1.16 -2.48 -16.05
N ILE A 31 -2.47 -2.65 -16.23
CA ILE A 31 -3.19 -3.86 -15.80
C ILE A 31 -2.69 -5.09 -16.58
N GLU A 32 -2.48 -5.01 -17.89
CA GLU A 32 -1.90 -6.12 -18.66
C GLU A 32 -0.47 -6.45 -18.24
N ASN A 33 0.34 -5.44 -17.91
CA ASN A 33 1.66 -5.66 -17.32
C ASN A 33 1.56 -6.38 -15.97
N TYR A 34 0.59 -6.00 -15.15
CA TYR A 34 0.34 -6.64 -13.86
C TYR A 34 -0.06 -8.11 -14.00
N LYS A 35 -0.97 -8.42 -14.93
CA LYS A 35 -1.33 -9.80 -15.27
C LYS A 35 -0.12 -10.62 -15.73
N THR A 36 0.77 -10.01 -16.49
CA THR A 36 2.02 -10.65 -16.91
C THR A 36 2.92 -10.95 -15.70
N SER A 37 2.99 -10.05 -14.74
CA SER A 37 3.72 -10.26 -13.48
C SER A 37 3.13 -11.42 -12.68
N ILE A 38 1.80 -11.51 -12.54
CA ILE A 38 1.13 -12.64 -11.87
C ILE A 38 1.51 -13.97 -12.55
N ARG A 39 1.42 -14.06 -13.88
CA ARG A 39 1.78 -15.27 -14.62
C ARG A 39 3.26 -15.65 -14.45
N ASN A 40 4.15 -14.67 -14.39
CA ASN A 40 5.59 -14.93 -14.21
C ASN A 40 5.90 -15.41 -12.78
N LEU A 41 5.26 -14.81 -11.79
CA LEU A 41 5.43 -15.18 -10.39
C LEU A 41 4.87 -16.58 -10.08
N SER A 42 3.74 -16.94 -10.68
CA SER A 42 3.17 -18.28 -10.53
C SER A 42 4.11 -19.38 -11.02
N LYS A 43 4.86 -19.13 -12.12
CA LYS A 43 5.83 -20.08 -12.68
C LYS A 43 7.00 -20.40 -11.73
N VAL A 44 7.30 -19.49 -10.82
CA VAL A 44 8.38 -19.68 -9.81
C VAL A 44 7.84 -20.07 -8.43
N GLY A 45 6.55 -20.42 -8.33
CA GLY A 45 5.94 -20.99 -7.13
C GLY A 45 5.28 -20.00 -6.18
N VAL A 46 5.20 -18.71 -6.54
CA VAL A 46 4.48 -17.71 -5.74
C VAL A 46 2.98 -18.00 -5.74
N LYS A 47 2.37 -18.02 -4.56
CA LYS A 47 0.96 -18.30 -4.31
C LYS A 47 0.18 -17.09 -3.78
N VAL A 48 0.88 -16.13 -3.18
CA VAL A 48 0.28 -14.92 -2.62
C VAL A 48 1.11 -13.70 -3.02
N ILE A 49 0.44 -12.70 -3.55
CA ILE A 49 1.01 -11.38 -3.82
C ILE A 49 0.38 -10.40 -2.82
N CYS A 50 1.19 -9.92 -1.87
CA CYS A 50 0.85 -8.76 -1.06
C CYS A 50 1.03 -7.50 -1.93
N TYR A 51 0.05 -6.60 -1.92
CA TYR A 51 0.09 -5.34 -2.65
C TYR A 51 -0.60 -4.25 -1.84
N ASN A 52 -0.38 -2.99 -2.19
CA ASN A 52 -1.11 -1.87 -1.63
C ASN A 52 -1.77 -1.03 -2.75
N PHE A 53 -2.71 -0.16 -2.35
CA PHE A 53 -3.38 0.78 -3.26
C PHE A 53 -3.26 2.23 -2.76
N MET A 54 -2.21 2.49 -1.99
CA MET A 54 -1.92 3.79 -1.38
C MET A 54 -1.50 4.81 -2.46
N PRO A 55 -2.12 5.99 -2.52
CA PRO A 55 -1.71 7.06 -3.42
C PRO A 55 -0.31 7.57 -3.13
N VAL A 56 0.54 7.68 -4.15
CA VAL A 56 1.88 8.27 -4.15
C VAL A 56 2.87 7.60 -3.24
N PHE A 57 2.59 7.56 -1.94
CA PHE A 57 3.44 6.99 -0.91
C PHE A 57 2.91 5.66 -0.43
N ASP A 58 3.82 4.74 -0.18
CA ASP A 58 3.59 3.53 0.58
C ASP A 58 3.42 3.88 2.07
N TRP A 59 4.00 3.10 3.00
CA TRP A 59 3.98 3.47 4.41
C TRP A 59 4.76 4.78 4.65
N THR A 60 4.32 5.57 5.64
CA THR A 60 4.92 6.87 5.96
C THR A 60 5.25 6.96 7.44
N ARG A 61 6.46 7.47 7.75
CA ARG A 61 6.92 7.76 9.11
C ARG A 61 7.49 9.17 9.18
N THR A 62 7.52 9.75 10.36
CA THR A 62 8.12 11.07 10.63
C THR A 62 9.50 10.97 11.22
N ASP A 63 9.85 9.81 11.78
CA ASP A 63 11.15 9.51 12.35
C ASP A 63 11.46 8.02 12.13
N LEU A 64 12.64 7.73 11.61
CA LEU A 64 13.09 6.35 11.34
C LEU A 64 14.01 5.82 12.46
N TYR A 65 14.32 6.62 13.46
CA TYR A 65 15.30 6.27 14.50
C TYR A 65 14.94 6.85 15.86
N MET A 66 13.65 6.98 16.18
CA MET A 66 13.20 7.54 17.45
C MET A 66 13.72 6.73 18.64
N PRO A 67 14.50 7.33 19.56
CA PRO A 67 15.02 6.61 20.71
C PRO A 67 13.93 6.35 21.75
N LEU A 68 13.96 5.14 22.35
CA LEU A 68 13.09 4.75 23.44
C LEU A 68 13.83 4.78 24.79
N PRO A 69 13.09 4.84 25.93
CA PRO A 69 13.69 4.92 27.26
C PRO A 69 14.61 3.76 27.64
N ASP A 70 14.42 2.59 27.03
CA ASP A 70 15.24 1.39 27.24
C ASP A 70 16.53 1.35 26.39
N GLY A 71 16.76 2.39 25.58
CA GLY A 71 17.92 2.51 24.69
C GLY A 71 17.73 1.87 23.31
N SER A 72 16.58 1.24 23.04
CA SER A 72 16.21 0.79 21.70
C SER A 72 15.72 1.96 20.83
N THR A 73 15.52 1.70 19.53
CA THR A 73 14.95 2.68 18.61
C THR A 73 13.78 2.09 17.86
N CYS A 74 12.86 2.93 17.40
CA CYS A 74 11.73 2.51 16.60
C CYS A 74 11.39 3.51 15.49
N LEU A 75 10.62 3.03 14.50
CA LEU A 75 9.93 3.88 13.54
C LEU A 75 8.77 4.59 14.25
N CYS A 76 8.60 5.89 13.99
CA CYS A 76 7.55 6.69 14.61
C CYS A 76 6.78 7.50 13.57
N TYR A 77 5.48 7.63 13.77
CA TYR A 77 4.63 8.59 13.06
C TYR A 77 3.99 9.54 14.08
N ASP A 78 4.31 10.82 13.99
CA ASP A 78 3.67 11.89 14.77
C ASP A 78 2.88 12.80 13.85
N GLY A 79 1.54 12.70 13.92
CA GLY A 79 0.63 13.49 13.10
C GLY A 79 0.83 15.00 13.20
N LYS A 80 1.29 15.50 14.37
CA LYS A 80 1.58 16.93 14.56
C LYS A 80 2.75 17.41 13.70
N GLN A 81 3.68 16.53 13.37
CA GLN A 81 4.80 16.85 12.48
C GLN A 81 4.37 16.87 11.01
N VAL A 82 3.25 16.25 10.66
CA VAL A 82 2.72 16.22 9.30
C VAL A 82 1.69 17.31 9.04
N GLU A 83 0.99 17.74 10.09
CA GLU A 83 -0.10 18.71 9.98
C GLU A 83 0.39 20.05 9.41
N GLY A 84 -0.20 20.46 8.30
CA GLY A 84 0.10 21.74 7.63
C GLY A 84 1.42 21.78 6.85
N LYS A 85 2.14 20.66 6.75
CA LYS A 85 3.38 20.57 5.98
C LYS A 85 3.16 20.04 4.57
N SER A 86 4.02 20.48 3.65
CA SER A 86 4.13 19.87 2.33
C SER A 86 4.98 18.58 2.41
N PRO A 87 4.85 17.69 1.41
CA PRO A 87 5.74 16.54 1.30
C PRO A 87 7.23 16.92 1.25
N GLU A 88 7.56 18.06 0.62
CA GLU A 88 8.93 18.54 0.51
C GLU A 88 9.50 18.97 1.87
N ASP A 89 8.68 19.59 2.73
CA ASP A 89 9.12 19.99 4.07
C ASP A 89 9.35 18.76 4.93
N MET A 90 8.45 17.77 4.84
CA MET A 90 8.63 16.50 5.54
C MET A 90 9.86 15.73 5.06
N PHE A 91 10.14 15.73 3.77
CA PHE A 91 11.30 15.04 3.22
C PHE A 91 12.61 15.50 3.90
N LYS A 92 12.81 16.81 4.04
CA LYS A 92 13.99 17.37 4.69
C LYS A 92 14.10 16.95 6.17
N GLU A 93 12.98 16.99 6.89
CA GLU A 93 12.97 16.64 8.31
C GLU A 93 13.20 15.14 8.54
N ILE A 94 12.66 14.27 7.66
CA ILE A 94 12.89 12.83 7.75
C ILE A 94 14.36 12.51 7.47
N ASP A 95 14.98 13.14 6.49
CA ASP A 95 16.39 12.95 6.17
C ASP A 95 17.28 13.33 7.36
N ASP A 96 16.98 14.44 8.00
CA ASP A 96 17.69 14.90 9.21
C ASP A 96 17.52 13.92 10.40
N ASN A 97 16.35 13.28 10.54
CA ASN A 97 16.00 12.41 11.67
C ASN A 97 16.15 10.89 11.36
N SER A 98 16.65 10.55 10.19
CA SER A 98 16.70 9.15 9.73
C SER A 98 17.92 8.37 10.18
N ASN A 99 18.94 9.03 10.72
CA ASN A 99 20.24 8.42 11.03
C ASN A 99 20.85 7.63 9.86
N GLY A 100 20.63 8.11 8.63
CA GLY A 100 21.11 7.46 7.40
C GLY A 100 20.20 6.33 6.85
N TYR A 101 19.04 6.08 7.46
CA TYR A 101 18.04 5.21 6.87
C TYR A 101 17.23 5.97 5.82
N ALA A 102 16.82 5.27 4.76
CA ALA A 102 15.95 5.81 3.72
C ALA A 102 14.54 5.21 3.83
N MET A 103 13.52 6.04 3.70
CA MET A 103 12.14 5.59 3.61
C MET A 103 11.80 5.30 2.13
N PRO A 104 11.30 4.09 1.80
CA PRO A 104 10.93 3.76 0.43
C PRO A 104 9.91 4.73 -0.15
N GLY A 105 10.15 5.17 -1.37
CA GLY A 105 9.28 6.13 -2.06
C GLY A 105 9.58 7.60 -1.77
N TRP A 106 10.55 7.88 -0.89
CA TRP A 106 10.97 9.22 -0.51
C TRP A 106 12.40 9.52 -0.98
N GLU A 107 12.87 8.84 -2.01
CA GLU A 107 14.20 9.07 -2.57
C GLU A 107 14.27 10.47 -3.22
N PRO A 108 15.39 11.21 -3.05
CA PRO A 108 15.55 12.58 -3.57
C PRO A 108 15.28 12.70 -5.07
N GLU A 109 15.64 11.68 -5.83
CA GLU A 109 15.47 11.63 -7.29
C GLU A 109 13.99 11.61 -7.70
N ARG A 110 13.10 11.13 -6.83
CA ARG A 110 11.66 11.03 -7.08
C ARG A 110 10.90 12.32 -6.79
N MET A 111 11.49 13.32 -6.15
CA MET A 111 10.77 14.54 -5.73
C MET A 111 10.10 15.29 -6.89
N GLY A 112 10.69 15.25 -8.09
CA GLY A 112 10.06 15.81 -9.30
C GLY A 112 8.80 15.04 -9.71
N GLU A 113 8.87 13.71 -9.69
CA GLU A 113 7.72 12.82 -9.99
C GLU A 113 6.62 12.96 -8.95
N ILE A 114 6.97 13.08 -7.68
CA ILE A 114 6.02 13.26 -6.56
C ILE A 114 5.17 14.50 -6.79
N LYS A 115 5.77 15.63 -7.17
CA LYS A 115 5.03 16.87 -7.48
C LYS A 115 4.02 16.66 -8.61
N GLU A 116 4.44 16.02 -9.69
CA GLU A 116 3.54 15.70 -10.81
C GLU A 116 2.40 14.76 -10.40
N LEU A 117 2.68 13.79 -9.53
CA LEU A 117 1.66 12.89 -9.00
C LEU A 117 0.66 13.63 -8.13
N PHE A 118 1.10 14.52 -7.23
CA PHE A 118 0.19 15.34 -6.44
C PHE A 118 -0.76 16.19 -7.31
N GLU A 119 -0.26 16.76 -8.42
CA GLU A 119 -1.12 17.47 -9.37
C GLU A 119 -2.16 16.54 -10.00
N LYS A 120 -1.79 15.31 -10.37
CA LYS A 120 -2.71 14.31 -10.93
C LYS A 120 -3.74 13.82 -9.91
N TYR A 121 -3.41 13.80 -8.62
CA TYR A 121 -4.34 13.41 -7.55
C TYR A 121 -5.29 14.53 -7.12
N LYS A 122 -5.12 15.76 -7.61
CA LYS A 122 -6.05 16.84 -7.28
C LYS A 122 -7.48 16.48 -7.68
N GLY A 123 -8.36 16.47 -6.68
CA GLY A 123 -9.76 16.13 -6.86
C GLY A 123 -10.09 14.64 -6.86
N VAL A 124 -9.10 13.75 -6.76
CA VAL A 124 -9.35 12.32 -6.60
C VAL A 124 -9.88 12.06 -5.19
N THR A 125 -11.03 11.43 -5.11
CA THR A 125 -11.72 11.10 -3.85
C THR A 125 -11.47 9.66 -3.41
N ALA A 126 -11.88 9.32 -2.19
CA ALA A 126 -11.88 7.94 -1.72
C ALA A 126 -12.81 7.05 -2.58
N ASP A 127 -13.96 7.59 -3.02
CA ASP A 127 -14.89 6.86 -3.88
C ASP A 127 -14.27 6.55 -5.25
N ASP A 128 -13.49 7.47 -5.81
CA ASP A 128 -12.74 7.24 -7.05
C ASP A 128 -11.70 6.12 -6.85
N LEU A 129 -10.98 6.12 -5.72
CA LEU A 129 -10.02 5.05 -5.42
C LEU A 129 -10.73 3.68 -5.27
N TRP A 130 -11.88 3.62 -4.60
CA TRP A 130 -12.66 2.40 -4.50
C TRP A 130 -13.14 1.90 -5.87
N ALA A 131 -13.63 2.79 -6.73
CA ALA A 131 -14.05 2.45 -8.08
C ALA A 131 -12.87 1.93 -8.93
N ASN A 132 -11.71 2.55 -8.82
CA ASN A 132 -10.50 2.16 -9.54
C ASN A 132 -9.90 0.85 -8.98
N LEU A 133 -9.94 0.62 -7.68
CA LEU A 133 -9.55 -0.65 -7.06
C LEU A 133 -10.45 -1.79 -7.56
N LYS A 134 -11.77 -1.56 -7.58
CA LYS A 134 -12.72 -2.53 -8.14
C LYS A 134 -12.40 -2.87 -9.59
N TYR A 135 -12.21 -1.85 -10.43
CA TYR A 135 -11.87 -2.03 -11.84
C TYR A 135 -10.59 -2.86 -12.00
N PHE A 136 -9.56 -2.55 -11.22
CA PHE A 136 -8.31 -3.30 -11.22
C PHE A 136 -8.51 -4.76 -10.83
N LEU A 137 -9.19 -5.00 -9.71
CA LEU A 137 -9.43 -6.35 -9.21
C LEU A 137 -10.28 -7.18 -10.18
N ASP A 138 -11.38 -6.64 -10.69
CA ASP A 138 -12.22 -7.32 -11.69
C ASP A 138 -11.39 -7.73 -12.92
N ALA A 139 -10.48 -6.89 -13.35
CA ALA A 139 -9.64 -7.14 -14.52
C ALA A 139 -8.58 -8.23 -14.30
N ILE A 140 -8.01 -8.34 -13.09
CA ILE A 140 -6.92 -9.29 -12.80
C ILE A 140 -7.42 -10.64 -12.24
N MET A 141 -8.63 -10.71 -11.64
CA MET A 141 -9.14 -11.94 -10.99
C MET A 141 -9.12 -13.15 -11.91
N PRO A 142 -9.53 -13.10 -13.20
CA PRO A 142 -9.43 -14.26 -14.09
C PRO A 142 -7.98 -14.78 -14.23
N THR A 143 -6.99 -13.88 -14.23
CA THR A 143 -5.57 -14.27 -14.27
C THR A 143 -5.11 -14.88 -12.95
N CYS A 144 -5.60 -14.37 -11.83
CA CYS A 144 -5.34 -14.94 -10.51
C CYS A 144 -5.88 -16.38 -10.39
N GLU A 145 -7.09 -16.62 -10.90
CA GLU A 145 -7.70 -17.95 -10.98
C GLU A 145 -6.92 -18.89 -11.88
N GLU A 146 -6.57 -18.45 -13.09
CA GLU A 146 -5.74 -19.19 -14.05
C GLU A 146 -4.41 -19.65 -13.41
N CYS A 147 -3.78 -18.77 -12.63
CA CYS A 147 -2.45 -18.98 -12.07
C CYS A 147 -2.43 -19.59 -10.66
N ASP A 148 -3.58 -19.74 -10.00
CA ASP A 148 -3.71 -20.11 -8.59
C ASP A 148 -2.88 -19.19 -7.68
N VAL A 149 -2.98 -17.86 -7.91
CA VAL A 149 -2.29 -16.82 -7.14
C VAL A 149 -3.31 -15.89 -6.47
N LYS A 150 -3.20 -15.73 -5.16
CA LYS A 150 -4.08 -14.87 -4.38
C LYS A 150 -3.51 -13.46 -4.29
N MET A 151 -4.40 -12.48 -4.37
CA MET A 151 -4.11 -11.07 -4.11
C MET A 151 -4.47 -10.74 -2.68
N ALA A 152 -3.52 -10.21 -1.92
CA ALA A 152 -3.72 -9.83 -0.53
C ALA A 152 -3.34 -8.36 -0.35
N ILE A 153 -4.36 -7.46 -0.26
CA ILE A 153 -4.10 -6.03 -0.09
C ILE A 153 -3.56 -5.75 1.30
N HIS A 154 -2.48 -4.99 1.37
CA HIS A 154 -1.97 -4.44 2.63
C HIS A 154 -2.81 -3.23 3.03
N PRO A 155 -3.23 -3.09 4.30
CA PRO A 155 -3.91 -1.90 4.79
C PRO A 155 -3.09 -0.64 4.60
N ASP A 156 -3.76 0.50 4.53
CA ASP A 156 -3.07 1.78 4.45
C ASP A 156 -2.26 2.05 5.72
N ASP A 157 -1.08 2.61 5.56
CA ASP A 157 -0.15 2.91 6.65
C ASP A 157 0.44 4.33 6.51
N PRO A 158 -0.03 5.28 7.32
CA PRO A 158 -1.04 5.15 8.37
C PRO A 158 -2.46 4.96 7.81
N PRO A 159 -3.41 4.40 8.61
CA PRO A 159 -4.78 4.15 8.18
C PRO A 159 -5.66 5.40 8.28
N TRP A 160 -5.20 6.51 7.73
CA TRP A 160 -5.89 7.80 7.56
C TRP A 160 -5.25 8.61 6.44
N SER A 161 -5.98 9.57 5.90
CA SER A 161 -5.52 10.46 4.82
C SER A 161 -4.31 11.28 5.26
N ILE A 162 -3.31 11.41 4.38
CA ILE A 162 -2.10 12.20 4.58
C ILE A 162 -1.87 13.15 3.39
N PHE A 163 -1.40 14.36 3.62
CA PHE A 163 -1.13 15.37 2.59
C PHE A 163 -2.32 15.64 1.64
N GLY A 164 -3.56 15.45 2.11
CA GLY A 164 -4.75 15.55 1.25
C GLY A 164 -4.99 14.36 0.33
N LEU A 165 -4.13 13.33 0.36
CA LEU A 165 -4.33 12.09 -0.40
C LEU A 165 -5.27 11.16 0.38
N PRO A 166 -6.33 10.63 -0.25
CA PRO A 166 -7.24 9.72 0.42
C PRO A 166 -6.59 8.36 0.71
N ARG A 167 -7.03 7.70 1.78
CA ARG A 167 -6.70 6.32 2.14
C ARG A 167 -7.99 5.53 2.28
N ILE A 168 -8.04 4.29 1.81
CA ILE A 168 -9.28 3.52 1.69
C ILE A 168 -9.31 2.22 2.50
N ILE A 169 -8.17 1.58 2.75
CA ILE A 169 -8.13 0.33 3.55
C ILE A 169 -7.71 0.69 4.98
N THR A 170 -8.65 1.26 5.74
CA THR A 170 -8.36 1.97 6.99
C THR A 170 -8.99 1.37 8.26
N GLY A 171 -9.89 0.41 8.12
CA GLY A 171 -10.61 -0.19 9.25
C GLY A 171 -11.55 -1.32 8.84
N LYS A 172 -12.41 -1.75 9.77
CA LYS A 172 -13.31 -2.90 9.62
C LYS A 172 -14.22 -2.78 8.41
N GLU A 173 -14.92 -1.66 8.28
CA GLU A 173 -15.88 -1.41 7.20
C GLU A 173 -15.20 -1.45 5.82
N ALA A 174 -13.97 -0.97 5.75
CA ALA A 174 -13.18 -1.02 4.53
C ALA A 174 -12.78 -2.47 4.16
N VAL A 175 -12.45 -3.29 5.15
CA VAL A 175 -12.17 -4.73 4.95
C VAL A 175 -13.44 -5.45 4.47
N GLU A 176 -14.58 -5.23 5.11
CA GLU A 176 -15.86 -5.81 4.69
C GLU A 176 -16.24 -5.37 3.26
N GLN A 177 -16.05 -4.08 2.93
CA GLN A 177 -16.28 -3.55 1.58
C GLN A 177 -15.39 -4.22 0.54
N LEU A 178 -14.09 -4.38 0.82
CA LEU A 178 -13.14 -5.04 -0.07
C LEU A 178 -13.58 -6.47 -0.40
N LEU A 179 -13.93 -7.26 0.63
CA LEU A 179 -14.28 -8.67 0.48
C LEU A 179 -15.62 -8.86 -0.23
N THR A 180 -16.57 -7.95 -0.01
CA THR A 180 -17.88 -7.99 -0.66
C THR A 180 -17.88 -7.42 -2.08
N MET A 181 -17.04 -6.43 -2.36
CA MET A 181 -16.95 -5.75 -3.64
C MET A 181 -16.50 -6.67 -4.77
N VAL A 182 -15.56 -7.56 -4.48
CA VAL A 182 -15.05 -8.58 -5.40
C VAL A 182 -15.01 -9.93 -4.66
N PRO A 183 -16.14 -10.68 -4.65
CA PRO A 183 -16.27 -11.92 -3.87
C PRO A 183 -15.56 -13.08 -4.57
N SER A 184 -14.24 -13.12 -4.47
CA SER A 184 -13.38 -14.18 -5.02
C SER A 184 -12.49 -14.74 -3.92
N LYS A 185 -12.25 -16.05 -3.93
CA LYS A 185 -11.26 -16.70 -3.05
C LYS A 185 -9.82 -16.25 -3.33
N TYR A 186 -9.63 -15.53 -4.43
CA TYR A 186 -8.33 -14.95 -4.81
C TYR A 186 -8.18 -13.49 -4.43
N ASN A 187 -9.23 -12.85 -3.88
CA ASN A 187 -9.19 -11.51 -3.31
C ASN A 187 -9.22 -11.58 -1.78
N GLY A 188 -8.30 -10.91 -1.11
CA GLY A 188 -8.18 -10.95 0.34
C GLY A 188 -7.33 -9.85 0.92
N LEU A 189 -7.06 -9.95 2.21
CA LEU A 189 -6.35 -8.97 3.02
C LEU A 189 -5.02 -9.55 3.54
N THR A 190 -3.96 -8.78 3.49
CA THR A 190 -2.80 -8.94 4.37
C THR A 190 -3.16 -8.30 5.70
N LEU A 191 -3.49 -9.10 6.72
CA LEU A 191 -3.87 -8.57 8.03
C LEU A 191 -2.66 -8.00 8.77
N CYS A 192 -2.34 -6.74 8.48
CA CYS A 192 -1.30 -6.00 9.19
C CYS A 192 -1.87 -5.33 10.44
N THR A 193 -1.65 -5.93 11.60
CA THR A 193 -2.11 -5.38 12.88
C THR A 193 -1.35 -4.12 13.29
N GLY A 194 -0.11 -3.95 12.79
CA GLY A 194 0.69 -2.75 13.03
C GLY A 194 0.09 -1.51 12.35
N SER A 195 -0.34 -1.66 11.09
CA SER A 195 -0.94 -0.56 10.33
C SER A 195 -2.34 -0.23 10.82
N LEU A 196 -3.25 -1.21 10.85
CA LEU A 196 -4.64 -0.99 11.32
C LEU A 196 -4.71 -0.59 12.78
N GLY A 197 -3.88 -1.21 13.64
CA GLY A 197 -3.85 -0.95 15.08
C GLY A 197 -3.26 0.42 15.46
N ALA A 198 -2.63 1.14 14.53
CA ALA A 198 -2.19 2.51 14.75
C ALA A 198 -3.37 3.48 14.95
N SER A 199 -4.55 3.17 14.42
CA SER A 199 -5.75 3.97 14.62
C SER A 199 -6.46 3.58 15.93
N PRO A 200 -6.66 4.54 16.87
CA PRO A 200 -7.43 4.28 18.09
C PRO A 200 -8.92 4.00 17.84
N LYS A 201 -9.39 4.20 16.60
CA LYS A 201 -10.76 3.89 16.19
C LYS A 201 -10.95 2.42 15.83
N ASN A 202 -9.87 1.69 15.63
CA ASN A 202 -9.91 0.30 15.19
C ASN A 202 -9.86 -0.66 16.38
N ASP A 203 -10.87 -1.51 16.49
CA ASP A 203 -10.84 -2.70 17.33
C ASP A 203 -10.26 -3.85 16.53
N MET A 204 -9.01 -4.22 16.80
CA MET A 204 -8.30 -5.26 16.05
C MET A 204 -8.94 -6.63 16.22
N VAL A 205 -9.57 -6.91 17.36
CA VAL A 205 -10.27 -8.19 17.61
C VAL A 205 -11.48 -8.30 16.71
N GLU A 206 -12.25 -7.21 16.54
CA GLU A 206 -13.41 -7.20 15.65
C GLU A 206 -13.02 -7.23 14.17
N ILE A 207 -11.89 -6.63 13.80
CA ILE A 207 -11.37 -6.72 12.43
C ILE A 207 -10.92 -8.16 12.08
N ILE A 208 -10.30 -8.87 13.05
CA ILE A 208 -9.88 -10.27 12.84
C ILE A 208 -11.09 -11.20 12.67
N LYS A 209 -12.22 -10.88 13.27
CA LYS A 209 -13.45 -11.69 13.19
C LYS A 209 -14.27 -11.44 11.92
N ALA A 210 -14.07 -10.29 11.26
CA ALA A 210 -14.79 -9.92 10.05
C ALA A 210 -14.29 -10.69 8.82
#